data_6d85ce5dd52db769064e6c49d60c59f7
#
_entry.id   6d85ce5dd52db769064e6c49d60c59f7
#
_cell.length_a   1.000
_cell.length_b   1.000
_cell.length_c   1.000
_cell.angle_alpha   90.00
_cell.angle_beta   90.00
_cell.angle_gamma   90.00
#
_symmetry.space_group_name_H-M   'P 1'
#
loop_
_entity.id
_entity.type
_entity.pdbx_description
1 polymer ?
#
loop_
_entity_poly.entity_id
_entity_poly.type
_entity_poly.pdbx_seq_one_letter_code
_entity_poly.pdbx_strand_id
1 'polypeptide(L)'
;MTGSLLHFERNVLLQISRFSSIAAKQSPAEYCFELVRKYDYENFLCTLLLPHKVRATAFVIRAFNVEVAQIQDQVHQYKLGEMRLKFWIDALNNTYKGNPPRNPVMLELNRILQKSSLSKHYFKRLIDARLDRLSDSPFNDITAIEKYAEYSTSSIYYLLLEAHNVQNIDADHTASHLGKAHGIITLIRSIPHNAKKRVNMLPQDILMKHGVSTEAVFQGQSSKDLQNVIYDVASYGKLHLNAAVSLKNKVGKEVGLTFLPIVCLENYLNHLRKADFNIFDGRLQKKNSLLPLRLLWKKWVN
;
A
#
# COMPACT_ATOMS: atom_id res chain seq x y z
N MET A 1 -7.55 37.80 16.51
CA MET A 1 -7.69 36.58 15.68
C MET A 1 -6.66 36.45 14.54
N THR A 2 -5.80 37.42 14.32
CA THR A 2 -4.81 37.44 13.20
C THR A 2 -3.47 36.77 13.52
N GLY A 3 -3.11 36.57 14.79
CA GLY A 3 -1.83 35.97 15.19
C GLY A 3 -1.73 34.44 15.03
N SER A 4 -2.86 33.73 15.11
CA SER A 4 -2.91 32.25 15.02
C SER A 4 -2.75 31.74 13.58
N LEU A 5 -3.27 32.47 12.60
CA LEU A 5 -3.13 32.13 11.18
C LEU A 5 -1.68 32.32 10.69
N LEU A 6 -1.02 33.38 11.09
CA LEU A 6 0.39 33.66 10.73
C LEU A 6 1.34 32.62 11.35
N HIS A 7 1.04 32.13 12.55
CA HIS A 7 1.86 31.08 13.19
C HIS A 7 1.65 29.72 12.54
N PHE A 8 0.45 29.45 12.02
CA PHE A 8 0.10 28.23 11.29
C PHE A 8 0.78 28.19 9.91
N GLU A 9 0.68 29.28 9.14
CA GLU A 9 1.38 29.37 7.83
C GLU A 9 2.90 29.26 7.98
N ARG A 10 3.47 29.86 9.02
CA ARG A 10 4.91 29.79 9.31
C ARG A 10 5.36 28.37 9.66
N ASN A 11 4.55 27.58 10.37
CA ASN A 11 4.86 26.19 10.69
C ASN A 11 4.71 25.26 9.46
N VAL A 12 3.74 25.51 8.59
CA VAL A 12 3.59 24.79 7.31
C VAL A 12 4.76 25.11 6.39
N LEU A 13 5.17 26.38 6.29
CA LEU A 13 6.33 26.79 5.50
C LEU A 13 7.65 26.26 6.07
N LEU A 14 7.79 26.17 7.40
CA LEU A 14 8.97 25.57 8.03
C LEU A 14 9.03 24.05 7.85
N GLN A 15 7.91 23.35 7.83
CA GLN A 15 7.90 21.93 7.46
C GLN A 15 8.23 21.74 5.98
N ILE A 16 7.68 22.56 5.09
CA ILE A 16 8.01 22.56 3.66
C ILE A 16 9.50 22.87 3.47
N SER A 17 10.07 23.85 4.20
CA SER A 17 11.49 24.19 4.12
C SER A 17 12.41 23.10 4.70
N ARG A 18 12.00 22.38 5.76
CA ARG A 18 12.74 21.22 6.27
C ARG A 18 12.73 20.06 5.30
N PHE A 19 11.61 19.77 4.62
CA PHE A 19 11.58 18.82 3.51
C PHE A 19 12.47 19.27 2.35
N SER A 20 12.51 20.54 2.02
CA SER A 20 13.35 21.11 0.97
C SER A 20 14.86 21.07 1.33
N SER A 21 15.24 21.21 2.59
CA SER A 21 16.66 21.18 3.02
C SER A 21 17.26 19.76 3.08
N ILE A 22 16.45 18.75 3.36
CA ILE A 22 16.88 17.34 3.27
C ILE A 22 16.91 16.88 1.80
N ALA A 23 15.94 17.33 0.99
CA ALA A 23 15.88 17.06 -0.45
C ALA A 23 17.00 17.72 -1.25
N ALA A 24 17.64 18.78 -0.73
CA ALA A 24 18.75 19.46 -1.41
C ALA A 24 20.05 18.64 -1.50
N LYS A 25 20.14 17.49 -0.82
CA LYS A 25 21.30 16.56 -0.87
C LYS A 25 21.03 15.22 -1.58
N GLN A 26 19.77 14.88 -1.83
CA GLN A 26 19.40 13.62 -2.47
C GLN A 26 18.78 13.85 -3.87
N SER A 27 19.15 13.02 -4.85
CA SER A 27 18.47 13.00 -6.14
C SER A 27 17.01 12.51 -5.97
N PRO A 28 16.07 12.91 -6.87
CA PRO A 28 14.69 12.41 -6.84
C PRO A 28 14.59 10.87 -6.86
N ALA A 29 15.46 10.20 -7.59
CA ALA A 29 15.52 8.75 -7.65
C ALA A 29 15.95 8.13 -6.31
N GLU A 30 16.98 8.68 -5.66
CA GLU A 30 17.42 8.25 -4.32
C GLU A 30 16.34 8.47 -3.27
N TYR A 31 15.62 9.61 -3.35
CA TYR A 31 14.49 9.85 -2.47
C TYR A 31 13.42 8.76 -2.59
N CYS A 32 13.00 8.42 -3.81
CA CYS A 32 12.03 7.35 -4.05
C CYS A 32 12.51 6.00 -3.50
N PHE A 33 13.78 5.67 -3.71
CA PHE A 33 14.40 4.43 -3.23
C PHE A 33 14.38 4.36 -1.70
N GLU A 34 14.85 5.41 -1.00
CA GLU A 34 14.91 5.45 0.45
C GLU A 34 13.52 5.47 1.10
N LEU A 35 12.56 6.17 0.48
CA LEU A 35 11.18 6.21 0.93
C LEU A 35 10.56 4.81 0.96
N VAL A 36 10.70 4.05 -0.13
CA VAL A 36 10.18 2.69 -0.22
C VAL A 36 10.94 1.76 0.75
N ARG A 37 12.27 1.91 0.85
CA ARG A 37 13.09 1.13 1.80
C ARG A 37 12.62 1.30 3.24
N LYS A 38 12.27 2.52 3.61
CA LYS A 38 11.87 2.87 4.98
C LYS A 38 10.46 2.43 5.33
N TYR A 39 9.51 2.61 4.41
CA TYR A 39 8.07 2.49 4.72
C TYR A 39 7.38 1.30 4.06
N ASP A 40 8.02 0.67 3.06
CA ASP A 40 7.47 -0.48 2.32
C ASP A 40 8.54 -1.57 2.11
N TYR A 41 9.17 -2.01 3.21
CA TYR A 41 10.39 -2.83 3.18
C TYR A 41 10.23 -4.17 2.45
N GLU A 42 9.13 -4.90 2.63
CA GLU A 42 8.92 -6.19 1.96
C GLU A 42 8.81 -6.01 0.43
N ASN A 43 8.05 -5.00 0.00
CA ASN A 43 7.95 -4.65 -1.41
C ASN A 43 9.23 -4.01 -1.95
N PHE A 44 10.00 -3.31 -1.12
CA PHE A 44 11.35 -2.86 -1.48
C PHE A 44 12.25 -4.04 -1.88
N LEU A 45 12.28 -5.10 -1.07
CA LEU A 45 13.05 -6.31 -1.38
C LEU A 45 12.56 -6.98 -2.69
N CYS A 46 11.24 -7.09 -2.88
CA CYS A 46 10.67 -7.61 -4.11
C CYS A 46 11.07 -6.76 -5.33
N THR A 47 11.05 -5.42 -5.18
CA THR A 47 11.40 -4.47 -6.26
C THR A 47 12.86 -4.57 -6.67
N LEU A 48 13.78 -4.81 -5.72
CA LEU A 48 15.20 -5.05 -6.03
C LEU A 48 15.42 -6.26 -6.95
N LEU A 49 14.52 -7.23 -6.90
CA LEU A 49 14.61 -8.46 -7.69
C LEU A 49 13.99 -8.36 -9.09
N LEU A 50 13.27 -7.27 -9.38
CA LEU A 50 12.71 -7.00 -10.71
C LEU A 50 13.82 -6.81 -11.76
N PRO A 51 13.52 -7.03 -13.04
CA PRO A 51 14.42 -6.73 -14.15
C PRO A 51 14.88 -5.27 -14.12
N HIS A 52 16.14 -5.02 -14.48
CA HIS A 52 16.73 -3.68 -14.42
C HIS A 52 15.91 -2.62 -15.16
N LYS A 53 15.33 -2.99 -16.32
CA LYS A 53 14.54 -2.09 -17.18
C LYS A 53 13.30 -1.48 -16.50
N VAL A 54 12.68 -2.21 -15.53
CA VAL A 54 11.45 -1.76 -14.85
C VAL A 54 11.67 -1.33 -13.40
N ARG A 55 12.83 -1.63 -12.83
CA ARG A 55 13.09 -1.44 -11.40
C ARG A 55 12.96 0.02 -10.96
N ALA A 56 13.52 0.94 -11.73
CA ALA A 56 13.42 2.37 -11.43
C ALA A 56 11.96 2.84 -11.43
N THR A 57 11.20 2.46 -12.46
CA THR A 57 9.76 2.75 -12.56
C THR A 57 8.97 2.17 -11.38
N ALA A 58 9.30 0.93 -10.97
CA ALA A 58 8.65 0.28 -9.84
C ALA A 58 8.91 1.04 -8.52
N PHE A 59 10.11 1.56 -8.29
CA PHE A 59 10.40 2.40 -7.12
C PHE A 59 9.58 3.68 -7.12
N VAL A 60 9.39 4.33 -8.26
CA VAL A 60 8.58 5.55 -8.36
C VAL A 60 7.11 5.26 -8.09
N ILE A 61 6.54 4.20 -8.67
CA ILE A 61 5.16 3.77 -8.42
C ILE A 61 4.93 3.51 -6.93
N ARG A 62 5.85 2.78 -6.28
CA ARG A 62 5.74 2.48 -4.85
C ARG A 62 5.97 3.70 -3.98
N ALA A 63 6.92 4.58 -4.32
CA ALA A 63 7.14 5.84 -3.62
C ALA A 63 5.91 6.74 -3.66
N PHE A 64 5.26 6.85 -4.83
CA PHE A 64 3.99 7.56 -4.96
C PHE A 64 2.93 6.99 -4.01
N ASN A 65 2.76 5.66 -3.99
CA ASN A 65 1.82 5.01 -3.09
C ASN A 65 2.14 5.28 -1.61
N VAL A 66 3.42 5.23 -1.22
CA VAL A 66 3.85 5.50 0.17
C VAL A 66 3.49 6.93 0.58
N GLU A 67 3.82 7.94 -0.25
CA GLU A 67 3.50 9.34 0.02
C GLU A 67 2.00 9.56 0.24
N VAL A 68 1.18 9.02 -0.67
CA VAL A 68 -0.27 9.18 -0.60
C VAL A 68 -0.87 8.41 0.60
N ALA A 69 -0.35 7.22 0.91
CA ALA A 69 -0.83 6.41 2.02
C ALA A 69 -0.51 7.04 3.39
N GLN A 70 0.63 7.74 3.52
CA GLN A 70 1.04 8.38 4.78
C GLN A 70 0.22 9.63 5.14
N ILE A 71 -0.54 10.20 4.21
CA ILE A 71 -1.29 11.44 4.48
C ILE A 71 -2.25 11.25 5.65
N GLN A 72 -2.97 10.12 5.69
CA GLN A 72 -3.92 9.81 6.77
C GLN A 72 -3.22 9.74 8.15
N ASP A 73 -2.00 9.20 8.21
CA ASP A 73 -1.23 9.09 9.45
C ASP A 73 -0.66 10.43 9.93
N GLN A 74 -0.47 11.38 9.01
CA GLN A 74 0.18 12.68 9.28
C GLN A 74 -0.79 13.81 9.61
N VAL A 75 -2.10 13.58 9.45
CA VAL A 75 -3.11 14.62 9.65
C VAL A 75 -4.15 14.16 10.67
N HIS A 76 -4.52 15.08 11.58
CA HIS A 76 -5.57 14.84 12.57
C HIS A 76 -6.93 15.45 12.16
N GLN A 77 -6.95 16.27 11.12
CA GLN A 77 -8.15 16.96 10.65
C GLN A 77 -8.49 16.50 9.24
N TYR A 78 -9.74 16.06 9.06
CA TYR A 78 -10.28 15.63 7.76
C TYR A 78 -9.98 16.64 6.62
N LYS A 79 -10.30 17.92 6.85
CA LYS A 79 -10.09 18.98 5.83
C LYS A 79 -8.64 19.12 5.39
N LEU A 80 -7.69 18.98 6.31
CA LEU A 80 -6.26 19.05 5.98
C LEU A 80 -5.83 17.84 5.14
N GLY A 81 -6.32 16.65 5.47
CA GLY A 81 -6.09 15.43 4.69
C GLY A 81 -6.66 15.56 3.28
N GLU A 82 -7.91 16.04 3.18
CA GLU A 82 -8.57 16.28 1.89
C GLU A 82 -7.78 17.27 1.01
N MET A 83 -7.33 18.39 1.59
CA MET A 83 -6.51 19.38 0.88
C MET A 83 -5.18 18.78 0.37
N ARG A 84 -4.51 17.96 1.20
CA ARG A 84 -3.26 17.29 0.79
C ARG A 84 -3.50 16.29 -0.34
N LEU A 85 -4.56 15.49 -0.27
CA LEU A 85 -4.91 14.54 -1.35
C LEU A 85 -5.30 15.27 -2.64
N LYS A 86 -6.05 16.39 -2.55
CA LYS A 86 -6.34 17.26 -3.71
C LYS A 86 -5.07 17.83 -4.32
N PHE A 87 -4.11 18.27 -3.49
CA PHE A 87 -2.80 18.70 -4.00
C PHE A 87 -2.10 17.57 -4.80
N TRP A 88 -2.18 16.32 -4.35
CA TRP A 88 -1.61 15.18 -5.09
C TRP A 88 -2.33 14.92 -6.41
N ILE A 89 -3.65 15.16 -6.50
CA ILE A 89 -4.41 15.10 -7.77
C ILE A 89 -3.90 16.18 -8.74
N ASP A 90 -3.75 17.41 -8.27
CA ASP A 90 -3.27 18.52 -9.09
C ASP A 90 -1.81 18.33 -9.51
N ALA A 91 -0.96 17.87 -8.60
CA ALA A 91 0.43 17.52 -8.86
C ALA A 91 0.54 16.44 -9.94
N LEU A 92 -0.28 15.38 -9.85
CA LEU A 92 -0.36 14.33 -10.85
C LEU A 92 -0.82 14.88 -12.21
N ASN A 93 -1.88 15.70 -12.23
CA ASN A 93 -2.39 16.33 -13.44
C ASN A 93 -1.32 17.16 -14.16
N ASN A 94 -0.57 17.97 -13.40
CA ASN A 94 0.48 18.81 -13.92
C ASN A 94 1.68 17.99 -14.43
N THR A 95 2.03 16.91 -13.72
CA THR A 95 3.11 15.99 -14.12
C THR A 95 2.80 15.36 -15.48
N TYR A 96 1.56 14.90 -15.72
CA TYR A 96 1.15 14.36 -17.03
C TYR A 96 1.06 15.42 -18.15
N LYS A 97 1.07 16.71 -17.81
CA LYS A 97 1.21 17.81 -18.78
C LYS A 97 2.67 18.23 -18.99
N GLY A 98 3.63 17.55 -18.37
CA GLY A 98 5.06 17.87 -18.47
C GLY A 98 5.53 18.98 -17.51
N ASN A 99 4.67 19.44 -16.58
CA ASN A 99 4.95 20.51 -15.62
C ASN A 99 4.92 19.99 -14.17
N PRO A 100 5.82 19.10 -13.75
CA PRO A 100 5.83 18.52 -12.41
C PRO A 100 6.11 19.60 -11.35
N PRO A 101 5.42 19.57 -10.20
CA PRO A 101 5.80 20.43 -9.07
C PRO A 101 7.17 20.01 -8.52
N ARG A 102 7.78 20.85 -7.67
CA ARG A 102 9.06 20.58 -6.99
C ARG A 102 8.91 19.55 -5.86
N ASN A 103 8.37 18.36 -6.20
CA ASN A 103 8.26 17.20 -5.32
C ASN A 103 9.12 16.07 -5.92
N PRO A 104 10.01 15.43 -5.16
CA PRO A 104 10.93 14.42 -5.70
C PRO A 104 10.23 13.28 -6.44
N VAL A 105 9.09 12.78 -5.91
CA VAL A 105 8.32 11.70 -6.54
C VAL A 105 7.73 12.14 -7.86
N MET A 106 7.19 13.38 -7.95
CA MET A 106 6.61 13.93 -9.18
C MET A 106 7.68 14.24 -10.23
N LEU A 107 8.85 14.73 -9.83
CA LEU A 107 9.98 14.95 -10.72
C LEU A 107 10.46 13.65 -11.33
N GLU A 108 10.60 12.59 -10.51
CA GLU A 108 11.03 11.30 -10.99
C GLU A 108 9.95 10.60 -11.82
N LEU A 109 8.66 10.74 -11.45
CA LEU A 109 7.54 10.27 -12.26
C LEU A 109 7.54 10.92 -13.65
N ASN A 110 7.73 12.24 -13.73
CA ASN A 110 7.83 12.93 -15.01
C ASN A 110 8.97 12.38 -15.87
N ARG A 111 10.15 12.11 -15.27
CA ARG A 111 11.29 11.51 -15.96
C ARG A 111 10.96 10.10 -16.50
N ILE A 112 10.19 9.31 -15.73
CA ILE A 112 9.75 7.97 -16.18
C ILE A 112 8.73 8.08 -17.33
N LEU A 113 7.78 9.00 -17.25
CA LEU A 113 6.74 9.21 -18.27
C LEU A 113 7.32 9.62 -19.65
N GLN A 114 8.54 10.18 -19.69
CA GLN A 114 9.24 10.44 -20.97
C GLN A 114 9.70 9.14 -21.67
N LYS A 115 9.77 8.01 -20.94
CA LYS A 115 10.33 6.74 -21.45
C LYS A 115 9.34 5.59 -21.40
N SER A 116 8.25 5.71 -20.64
CA SER A 116 7.28 4.66 -20.40
C SER A 116 5.87 5.24 -20.38
N SER A 117 4.93 4.55 -20.98
CA SER A 117 3.51 4.90 -20.93
C SER A 117 2.90 4.27 -19.69
N LEU A 118 2.59 5.08 -18.66
CA LEU A 118 1.88 4.65 -17.46
C LEU A 118 0.53 5.35 -17.41
N SER A 119 -0.53 4.60 -17.13
CA SER A 119 -1.89 5.12 -17.11
C SER A 119 -2.16 5.98 -15.88
N LYS A 120 -2.45 7.25 -16.10
CA LYS A 120 -2.79 8.23 -15.05
C LYS A 120 -3.91 7.77 -14.13
N HIS A 121 -4.89 7.03 -14.66
CA HIS A 121 -6.05 6.63 -13.89
C HIS A 121 -5.71 5.68 -12.73
N TYR A 122 -4.70 4.82 -12.85
CA TYR A 122 -4.27 3.98 -11.74
C TYR A 122 -3.63 4.79 -10.60
N PHE A 123 -2.81 5.80 -10.92
CA PHE A 123 -2.31 6.72 -9.90
C PHE A 123 -3.46 7.50 -9.24
N LYS A 124 -4.45 7.94 -10.02
CA LYS A 124 -5.63 8.61 -9.49
C LYS A 124 -6.42 7.69 -8.55
N ARG A 125 -6.61 6.41 -8.89
CA ARG A 125 -7.26 5.42 -8.01
C ARG A 125 -6.55 5.28 -6.67
N LEU A 126 -5.20 5.32 -6.64
CA LEU A 126 -4.45 5.31 -5.38
C LEU A 126 -4.81 6.50 -4.47
N ILE A 127 -5.01 7.69 -5.05
CA ILE A 127 -5.42 8.87 -4.29
C ILE A 127 -6.88 8.77 -3.87
N ASP A 128 -7.78 8.43 -4.80
CA ASP A 128 -9.23 8.34 -4.56
C ASP A 128 -9.54 7.35 -3.42
N ALA A 129 -8.89 6.18 -3.41
CA ALA A 129 -9.05 5.20 -2.35
C ALA A 129 -8.73 5.76 -0.94
N ARG A 130 -7.72 6.64 -0.83
CA ARG A 130 -7.37 7.29 0.44
C ARG A 130 -8.33 8.42 0.78
N LEU A 131 -8.81 9.13 -0.23
CA LEU A 131 -9.82 10.18 -0.05
C LEU A 131 -11.12 9.60 0.50
N ASP A 132 -11.60 8.48 -0.08
CA ASP A 132 -12.80 7.77 0.37
C ASP A 132 -12.67 7.24 1.81
N ARG A 133 -11.45 6.99 2.27
CA ARG A 133 -11.16 6.46 3.62
C ARG A 133 -10.75 7.51 4.65
N LEU A 134 -10.68 8.76 4.24
CA LEU A 134 -10.20 9.85 5.10
C LEU A 134 -11.11 10.12 6.29
N SER A 135 -12.40 9.77 6.19
CA SER A 135 -13.40 9.92 7.25
C SER A 135 -13.30 8.84 8.34
N ASP A 136 -12.37 7.89 8.22
CA ASP A 136 -12.23 6.73 9.13
C ASP A 136 -13.52 5.90 9.29
N SER A 137 -14.46 6.03 8.33
CA SER A 137 -15.70 5.25 8.34
C SER A 137 -15.39 3.76 8.25
N PRO A 138 -15.98 2.90 9.09
CA PRO A 138 -15.72 1.46 9.03
C PRO A 138 -16.18 0.88 7.69
N PHE A 139 -15.57 -0.23 7.28
CA PHE A 139 -16.07 -1.00 6.14
C PHE A 139 -17.39 -1.70 6.51
N ASN A 140 -18.39 -1.63 5.64
CA ASN A 140 -19.68 -2.30 5.90
C ASN A 140 -19.52 -3.83 5.82
N ASP A 141 -18.84 -4.30 4.79
CA ASP A 141 -18.67 -5.71 4.44
C ASP A 141 -17.31 -5.99 3.78
N ILE A 142 -17.07 -7.26 3.48
CA ILE A 142 -15.84 -7.69 2.80
C ILE A 142 -15.74 -7.12 1.38
N THR A 143 -16.84 -6.91 0.69
CA THR A 143 -16.86 -6.36 -0.68
C THR A 143 -16.33 -4.93 -0.70
N ALA A 144 -16.65 -4.14 0.33
CA ALA A 144 -16.10 -2.80 0.51
C ALA A 144 -14.57 -2.83 0.69
N ILE A 145 -14.04 -3.82 1.44
CA ILE A 145 -12.60 -4.04 1.60
C ILE A 145 -11.96 -4.45 0.27
N GLU A 146 -12.57 -5.38 -0.47
CA GLU A 146 -12.09 -5.80 -1.78
C GLU A 146 -12.04 -4.65 -2.77
N LYS A 147 -13.07 -3.81 -2.79
CA LYS A 147 -13.11 -2.59 -3.63
C LYS A 147 -11.98 -1.62 -3.24
N TYR A 148 -11.79 -1.38 -1.95
CA TYR A 148 -10.67 -0.56 -1.47
C TYR A 148 -9.32 -1.15 -1.88
N ALA A 149 -9.12 -2.46 -1.72
CA ALA A 149 -7.90 -3.16 -2.09
C ALA A 149 -7.64 -3.11 -3.60
N GLU A 150 -8.69 -3.24 -4.44
CA GLU A 150 -8.61 -3.10 -5.89
C GLU A 150 -8.09 -1.71 -6.30
N TYR A 151 -8.60 -0.64 -5.67
CA TYR A 151 -8.16 0.73 -5.99
C TYR A 151 -6.79 1.05 -5.39
N SER A 152 -6.54 0.64 -4.14
CA SER A 152 -5.35 1.03 -3.37
C SER A 152 -4.12 0.15 -3.59
N THR A 153 -4.31 -1.10 -4.05
CA THR A 153 -3.22 -2.07 -4.14
C THR A 153 -3.13 -2.71 -5.52
N SER A 154 -4.26 -3.18 -6.13
CA SER A 154 -4.22 -3.73 -7.49
C SER A 154 -3.73 -2.71 -8.51
N SER A 155 -4.05 -1.41 -8.32
CA SER A 155 -3.56 -0.33 -9.17
C SER A 155 -2.03 -0.27 -9.25
N ILE A 156 -1.32 -0.63 -8.16
CA ILE A 156 0.15 -0.72 -8.18
C ILE A 156 0.61 -1.83 -9.11
N TYR A 157 -0.04 -2.99 -9.05
CA TYR A 157 0.32 -4.13 -9.90
C TYR A 157 0.01 -3.85 -11.37
N TYR A 158 -1.11 -3.19 -11.68
CA TYR A 158 -1.40 -2.77 -13.05
C TYR A 158 -0.35 -1.81 -13.61
N LEU A 159 0.08 -0.82 -12.83
CA LEU A 159 1.18 0.08 -13.22
C LEU A 159 2.50 -0.68 -13.41
N LEU A 160 2.77 -1.71 -12.61
CA LEU A 160 3.95 -2.55 -12.79
C LEU A 160 3.87 -3.39 -14.08
N LEU A 161 2.69 -3.89 -14.44
CA LEU A 161 2.48 -4.58 -15.73
C LEU A 161 2.65 -3.62 -16.92
N GLU A 162 2.14 -2.40 -16.84
CA GLU A 162 2.38 -1.37 -17.84
C GLU A 162 3.88 -1.04 -17.96
N ALA A 163 4.61 -0.97 -16.84
CA ALA A 163 6.07 -0.77 -16.85
C ALA A 163 6.83 -1.90 -17.53
N HIS A 164 6.29 -3.12 -17.55
CA HIS A 164 6.79 -4.25 -18.33
C HIS A 164 6.34 -4.22 -19.79
N ASN A 165 5.47 -3.29 -20.18
CA ASN A 165 4.80 -3.23 -21.47
C ASN A 165 4.05 -4.53 -21.81
N VAL A 166 3.36 -5.10 -20.82
CA VAL A 166 2.60 -6.35 -20.90
C VAL A 166 1.12 -6.05 -21.06
N GLN A 167 0.53 -6.65 -22.09
CA GLN A 167 -0.91 -6.73 -22.33
C GLN A 167 -1.31 -8.20 -22.33
N ASN A 168 -1.69 -8.72 -21.18
CA ASN A 168 -2.04 -10.12 -20.99
C ASN A 168 -3.14 -10.25 -19.94
N ILE A 169 -4.26 -10.84 -20.32
CA ILE A 169 -5.44 -10.96 -19.47
C ILE A 169 -5.19 -11.82 -18.22
N ASP A 170 -4.37 -12.87 -18.32
CA ASP A 170 -4.02 -13.69 -17.14
C ASP A 170 -3.12 -12.91 -16.18
N ALA A 171 -2.25 -12.02 -16.71
CA ALA A 171 -1.45 -11.11 -15.88
C ALA A 171 -2.33 -10.07 -15.16
N ASP A 172 -3.32 -9.50 -15.84
CA ASP A 172 -4.27 -8.55 -15.27
C ASP A 172 -5.13 -9.21 -14.18
N HIS A 173 -5.64 -10.40 -14.41
CA HIS A 173 -6.37 -11.18 -13.42
C HIS A 173 -5.50 -11.55 -12.22
N THR A 174 -4.24 -11.93 -12.46
CA THR A 174 -3.26 -12.18 -11.39
C THR A 174 -3.03 -10.93 -10.56
N ALA A 175 -2.87 -9.77 -11.20
CA ALA A 175 -2.69 -8.47 -10.55
C ALA A 175 -3.90 -8.07 -9.70
N SER A 176 -5.12 -8.26 -10.21
CA SER A 176 -6.35 -8.00 -9.46
C SER A 176 -6.45 -8.88 -8.22
N HIS A 177 -6.33 -10.19 -8.37
CA HIS A 177 -6.42 -11.12 -7.25
C HIS A 177 -5.30 -10.90 -6.24
N LEU A 178 -4.05 -10.73 -6.70
CA LEU A 178 -2.93 -10.45 -5.79
C LEU A 178 -3.11 -9.11 -5.06
N GLY A 179 -3.59 -8.09 -5.75
CA GLY A 179 -3.85 -6.78 -5.15
C GLY A 179 -4.91 -6.84 -4.07
N LYS A 180 -6.02 -7.56 -4.30
CA LYS A 180 -7.06 -7.78 -3.29
C LYS A 180 -6.53 -8.57 -2.09
N ALA A 181 -5.82 -9.68 -2.32
CA ALA A 181 -5.18 -10.43 -1.25
C ALA A 181 -4.23 -9.56 -0.42
N HIS A 182 -3.37 -8.80 -1.11
CA HIS A 182 -2.38 -7.92 -0.48
C HIS A 182 -3.05 -6.81 0.33
N GLY A 183 -4.08 -6.17 -0.21
CA GLY A 183 -4.83 -5.13 0.49
C GLY A 183 -5.51 -5.67 1.75
N ILE A 184 -6.25 -6.79 1.66
CA ILE A 184 -6.90 -7.44 2.81
C ILE A 184 -5.88 -7.79 3.90
N ILE A 185 -4.77 -8.45 3.53
CA ILE A 185 -3.74 -8.86 4.47
C ILE A 185 -3.05 -7.64 5.11
N THR A 186 -2.84 -6.57 4.35
CA THR A 186 -2.27 -5.31 4.87
C THR A 186 -3.22 -4.66 5.87
N LEU A 187 -4.52 -4.67 5.62
CA LEU A 187 -5.52 -4.19 6.58
C LEU A 187 -5.48 -5.00 7.87
N ILE A 188 -5.45 -6.34 7.80
CA ILE A 188 -5.31 -7.19 9.00
C ILE A 188 -4.02 -6.83 9.77
N ARG A 189 -2.89 -6.69 9.10
CA ARG A 189 -1.61 -6.31 9.72
C ARG A 189 -1.64 -4.94 10.39
N SER A 190 -2.47 -4.03 9.89
CA SER A 190 -2.58 -2.66 10.40
C SER A 190 -3.48 -2.53 11.64
N ILE A 191 -4.29 -3.55 11.96
CA ILE A 191 -5.27 -3.48 13.06
C ILE A 191 -4.62 -3.09 14.39
N PRO A 192 -3.50 -3.68 14.85
CA PRO A 192 -2.90 -3.28 16.14
C PRO A 192 -2.45 -1.81 16.18
N HIS A 193 -2.04 -1.26 15.03
CA HIS A 193 -1.68 0.15 14.91
C HIS A 193 -2.91 1.06 14.92
N ASN A 194 -3.93 0.71 14.13
CA ASN A 194 -5.16 1.49 13.98
C ASN A 194 -6.04 1.43 15.24
N ALA A 195 -6.06 0.29 15.95
CA ALA A 195 -6.76 0.15 17.22
C ALA A 195 -6.29 1.19 18.27
N LYS A 196 -4.99 1.47 18.33
CA LYS A 196 -4.43 2.54 19.18
C LYS A 196 -4.93 3.93 18.83
N LYS A 197 -5.30 4.15 17.57
CA LYS A 197 -5.89 5.39 17.06
C LYS A 197 -7.42 5.38 17.10
N ARG A 198 -8.02 4.30 17.59
CA ARG A 198 -9.47 4.06 17.62
C ARG A 198 -10.10 4.07 16.20
N VAL A 199 -9.37 3.56 15.21
CA VAL A 199 -9.84 3.38 13.83
C VAL A 199 -10.11 1.90 13.58
N ASN A 200 -11.36 1.57 13.21
CA ASN A 200 -11.74 0.19 12.90
C ASN A 200 -11.48 -0.11 11.42
N MET A 201 -10.68 -1.15 11.16
CA MET A 201 -10.35 -1.63 9.81
C MET A 201 -11.08 -2.95 9.46
N LEU A 202 -11.87 -3.50 10.40
CA LEU A 202 -12.61 -4.74 10.18
C LEU A 202 -14.02 -4.47 9.63
N PRO A 203 -14.57 -5.35 8.80
CA PRO A 203 -15.90 -5.21 8.24
C PRO A 203 -16.97 -5.41 9.33
N GLN A 204 -17.98 -4.53 9.33
CA GLN A 204 -19.01 -4.49 10.36
C GLN A 204 -19.90 -5.74 10.37
N ASP A 205 -20.25 -6.27 9.19
CA ASP A 205 -21.05 -7.49 9.06
C ASP A 205 -20.39 -8.71 9.73
N ILE A 206 -19.08 -8.87 9.56
CA ILE A 206 -18.32 -9.96 10.17
C ILE A 206 -18.16 -9.74 11.69
N LEU A 207 -17.93 -8.50 12.13
CA LEU A 207 -17.91 -8.18 13.56
C LEU A 207 -19.25 -8.54 14.22
N MET A 208 -20.37 -8.15 13.59
CA MET A 208 -21.72 -8.43 14.07
C MET A 208 -22.02 -9.93 14.08
N LYS A 209 -21.61 -10.68 13.03
CA LYS A 209 -21.76 -12.14 12.94
C LYS A 209 -21.14 -12.86 14.14
N HIS A 210 -20.01 -12.36 14.65
CA HIS A 210 -19.29 -12.98 15.77
C HIS A 210 -19.54 -12.27 17.12
N GLY A 211 -20.46 -11.29 17.18
CA GLY A 211 -20.78 -10.57 18.40
C GLY A 211 -19.63 -9.71 18.96
N VAL A 212 -18.67 -9.32 18.11
CA VAL A 212 -17.51 -8.54 18.52
C VAL A 212 -17.81 -7.05 18.38
N SER A 213 -17.71 -6.31 19.46
CA SER A 213 -17.84 -4.84 19.42
C SER A 213 -16.56 -4.18 18.91
N THR A 214 -16.70 -3.02 18.26
CA THR A 214 -15.56 -2.20 17.85
C THR A 214 -14.66 -1.81 19.05
N GLU A 215 -15.26 -1.59 20.23
CA GLU A 215 -14.52 -1.29 21.44
C GLU A 215 -13.61 -2.45 21.87
N ALA A 216 -14.06 -3.69 21.75
CA ALA A 216 -13.24 -4.87 22.05
C ALA A 216 -11.99 -4.93 21.15
N VAL A 217 -12.11 -4.52 19.88
CA VAL A 217 -10.95 -4.41 18.98
C VAL A 217 -9.97 -3.34 19.44
N PHE A 218 -10.46 -2.19 19.91
CA PHE A 218 -9.62 -1.08 20.39
C PHE A 218 -8.89 -1.38 21.69
N GLN A 219 -9.46 -2.22 22.54
CA GLN A 219 -8.81 -2.66 23.79
C GLN A 219 -7.55 -3.49 23.54
N GLY A 220 -7.35 -4.00 22.31
CA GLY A 220 -6.14 -4.74 21.95
C GLY A 220 -6.03 -6.11 22.63
N GLN A 221 -7.14 -6.62 23.14
CA GLN A 221 -7.19 -7.95 23.75
C GLN A 221 -7.73 -8.98 22.75
N SER A 222 -7.04 -10.10 22.65
CA SER A 222 -7.50 -11.20 21.80
C SER A 222 -8.57 -12.02 22.54
N SER A 223 -9.73 -12.17 21.92
CA SER A 223 -10.76 -13.12 22.33
C SER A 223 -10.92 -14.18 21.24
N LYS A 224 -11.57 -15.31 21.56
CA LYS A 224 -11.86 -16.34 20.55
C LYS A 224 -12.76 -15.81 19.43
N ASP A 225 -13.73 -14.98 19.77
CA ASP A 225 -14.64 -14.37 18.80
C ASP A 225 -13.90 -13.42 17.86
N LEU A 226 -12.97 -12.60 18.38
CA LEU A 226 -12.13 -11.75 17.54
C LEU A 226 -11.18 -12.58 16.66
N GLN A 227 -10.63 -13.68 17.17
CA GLN A 227 -9.83 -14.61 16.35
C GLN A 227 -10.67 -15.19 15.20
N ASN A 228 -11.96 -15.52 15.43
CA ASN A 228 -12.88 -16.00 14.41
C ASN A 228 -13.16 -14.89 13.36
N VAL A 229 -13.34 -13.65 13.77
CA VAL A 229 -13.45 -12.49 12.86
C VAL A 229 -12.22 -12.40 11.95
N ILE A 230 -11.01 -12.46 12.55
CA ILE A 230 -9.76 -12.39 11.80
C ILE A 230 -9.60 -13.59 10.87
N TYR A 231 -9.99 -14.79 11.31
CA TYR A 231 -10.00 -15.99 10.46
C TYR A 231 -10.88 -15.80 9.23
N ASP A 232 -12.12 -15.31 9.41
CA ASP A 232 -13.05 -15.08 8.29
C ASP A 232 -12.45 -14.08 7.30
N VAL A 233 -11.96 -12.91 7.75
CA VAL A 233 -11.36 -11.90 6.88
C VAL A 233 -10.09 -12.43 6.19
N ALA A 234 -9.24 -13.13 6.92
CA ALA A 234 -8.01 -13.73 6.36
C ALA A 234 -8.32 -14.81 5.32
N SER A 235 -9.43 -15.53 5.46
CA SER A 235 -9.87 -16.57 4.52
C SER A 235 -10.20 -15.96 3.15
N TYR A 236 -10.83 -14.79 3.07
CA TYR A 236 -11.02 -14.05 1.81
C TYR A 236 -9.68 -13.63 1.19
N GLY A 237 -8.75 -13.11 2.01
CA GLY A 237 -7.40 -12.82 1.55
C GLY A 237 -6.69 -14.05 0.99
N LYS A 238 -6.84 -15.21 1.65
CA LYS A 238 -6.26 -16.48 1.19
C LYS A 238 -6.91 -16.99 -0.09
N LEU A 239 -8.23 -16.83 -0.25
CA LEU A 239 -8.94 -17.20 -1.47
C LEU A 239 -8.36 -16.43 -2.68
N HIS A 240 -8.25 -15.12 -2.58
CA HIS A 240 -7.65 -14.30 -3.62
C HIS A 240 -6.17 -14.64 -3.87
N LEU A 241 -5.40 -14.91 -2.81
CA LEU A 241 -4.00 -15.30 -2.95
C LEU A 241 -3.85 -16.62 -3.72
N ASN A 242 -4.70 -17.61 -3.44
CA ASN A 242 -4.70 -18.89 -4.15
C ASN A 242 -5.04 -18.71 -5.63
N ALA A 243 -6.03 -17.88 -5.96
CA ALA A 243 -6.37 -17.54 -7.34
C ALA A 243 -5.18 -16.87 -8.07
N ALA A 244 -4.51 -15.90 -7.43
CA ALA A 244 -3.31 -15.27 -7.99
C ALA A 244 -2.17 -16.27 -8.23
N VAL A 245 -1.95 -17.21 -7.31
CA VAL A 245 -0.91 -18.26 -7.46
C VAL A 245 -1.22 -19.16 -8.65
N SER A 246 -2.47 -19.58 -8.84
CA SER A 246 -2.85 -20.45 -9.96
C SER A 246 -2.70 -19.74 -11.32
N LEU A 247 -3.10 -18.47 -11.42
CA LEU A 247 -3.02 -17.67 -12.65
C LEU A 247 -1.58 -17.28 -12.98
N LYS A 248 -0.74 -17.00 -11.99
CA LYS A 248 0.66 -16.62 -12.19
C LYS A 248 1.44 -17.60 -13.06
N ASN A 249 1.12 -18.89 -12.99
CA ASN A 249 1.80 -19.93 -13.77
C ASN A 249 1.60 -19.78 -15.28
N LYS A 250 0.60 -19.00 -15.71
CA LYS A 250 0.33 -18.67 -17.11
C LYS A 250 1.05 -17.41 -17.59
N VAL A 251 1.70 -16.70 -16.67
CA VAL A 251 2.42 -15.45 -16.95
C VAL A 251 3.89 -15.74 -17.15
N GLY A 252 4.50 -15.14 -18.16
CA GLY A 252 5.93 -15.33 -18.48
C GLY A 252 6.85 -15.00 -17.27
N LYS A 253 7.98 -15.71 -17.18
CA LYS A 253 8.89 -15.66 -16.02
C LYS A 253 9.30 -14.24 -15.59
N GLU A 254 9.67 -13.40 -16.54
CA GLU A 254 10.15 -12.04 -16.29
C GLU A 254 9.07 -11.17 -15.63
N VAL A 255 7.85 -11.23 -16.14
CA VAL A 255 6.66 -10.56 -15.61
C VAL A 255 6.23 -11.19 -14.29
N GLY A 256 6.37 -12.50 -14.16
CA GLY A 256 6.08 -13.26 -12.94
C GLY A 256 6.84 -12.77 -11.71
N LEU A 257 8.00 -12.08 -11.88
CA LEU A 257 8.73 -11.45 -10.78
C LEU A 257 7.96 -10.28 -10.14
N THR A 258 7.05 -9.64 -10.87
CA THR A 258 6.14 -8.61 -10.34
C THR A 258 5.29 -9.15 -9.18
N PHE A 259 5.01 -10.45 -9.20
CA PHE A 259 4.16 -11.14 -8.23
C PHE A 259 4.94 -11.80 -7.06
N LEU A 260 6.23 -11.48 -6.89
CA LEU A 260 7.03 -11.93 -5.74
C LEU A 260 6.40 -11.62 -4.36
N PRO A 261 5.62 -10.53 -4.17
CA PRO A 261 4.93 -10.29 -2.90
C PRO A 261 4.02 -11.44 -2.43
N ILE A 262 3.61 -12.36 -3.31
CA ILE A 262 2.94 -13.63 -2.92
C ILE A 262 3.69 -14.31 -1.78
N VAL A 263 5.03 -14.38 -1.85
CA VAL A 263 5.88 -15.03 -0.83
C VAL A 263 5.74 -14.35 0.53
N CYS A 264 5.67 -13.00 0.54
CA CYS A 264 5.52 -12.23 1.77
C CYS A 264 4.15 -12.48 2.41
N LEU A 265 3.09 -12.50 1.58
CA LEU A 265 1.71 -12.71 2.02
C LEU A 265 1.49 -14.13 2.54
N GLU A 266 1.99 -15.15 1.84
CA GLU A 266 1.96 -16.55 2.30
C GLU A 266 2.69 -16.70 3.64
N ASN A 267 3.85 -16.09 3.77
CA ASN A 267 4.60 -16.11 5.00
C ASN A 267 3.82 -15.48 6.17
N TYR A 268 3.20 -14.31 5.94
CA TYR A 268 2.40 -13.65 6.97
C TYR A 268 1.19 -14.49 7.37
N LEU A 269 0.40 -15.01 6.42
CA LEU A 269 -0.75 -15.86 6.71
C LEU A 269 -0.38 -17.13 7.48
N ASN A 270 0.78 -17.73 7.18
CA ASN A 270 1.30 -18.88 7.92
C ASN A 270 1.66 -18.50 9.37
N HIS A 271 2.23 -17.31 9.62
CA HIS A 271 2.50 -16.85 10.98
C HIS A 271 1.20 -16.51 11.72
N LEU A 272 0.25 -15.88 11.05
CA LEU A 272 -1.07 -15.58 11.61
C LEU A 272 -1.81 -16.85 12.04
N ARG A 273 -1.78 -17.89 11.19
CA ARG A 273 -2.34 -19.21 11.55
C ARG A 273 -1.64 -19.82 12.76
N LYS A 274 -0.30 -19.75 12.83
CA LYS A 274 0.47 -20.25 13.99
C LYS A 274 0.22 -19.47 15.28
N ALA A 275 -0.26 -18.24 15.16
CA ALA A 275 -0.68 -17.40 16.26
C ALA A 275 -2.19 -17.59 16.61
N ASP A 276 -2.84 -18.62 16.05
CA ASP A 276 -4.28 -18.87 16.20
C ASP A 276 -5.12 -17.61 15.89
N PHE A 277 -4.75 -16.89 14.82
CA PHE A 277 -5.38 -15.63 14.36
C PHE A 277 -5.40 -14.51 15.41
N ASN A 278 -4.56 -14.58 16.43
CA ASN A 278 -4.34 -13.49 17.36
C ASN A 278 -3.45 -12.42 16.74
N ILE A 279 -4.08 -11.35 16.20
CA ILE A 279 -3.37 -10.23 15.55
C ILE A 279 -2.51 -9.39 16.49
N PHE A 280 -2.74 -9.45 17.79
CA PHE A 280 -1.97 -8.75 18.80
C PHE A 280 -0.74 -9.53 19.27
N ASP A 281 -0.49 -10.73 18.75
CA ASP A 281 0.72 -11.50 19.04
C ASP A 281 1.96 -10.75 18.55
N GLY A 282 2.86 -10.43 19.47
CA GLY A 282 4.10 -9.69 19.19
C GLY A 282 5.01 -10.36 18.15
N ARG A 283 4.85 -11.67 17.92
CA ARG A 283 5.60 -12.40 16.89
C ARG A 283 5.26 -11.94 15.47
N LEU A 284 4.02 -11.49 15.24
CA LEU A 284 3.55 -10.98 13.94
C LEU A 284 4.17 -9.61 13.58
N GLN A 285 4.64 -8.86 14.58
CA GLN A 285 5.25 -7.53 14.38
C GLN A 285 6.76 -7.62 14.08
N LYS A 286 7.38 -8.79 14.23
CA LYS A 286 8.81 -8.97 14.00
C LYS A 286 9.12 -9.06 12.50
N LYS A 287 10.16 -8.35 12.08
CA LYS A 287 10.68 -8.48 10.71
C LYS A 287 11.22 -9.90 10.48
N ASN A 288 10.86 -10.49 9.35
CA ASN A 288 11.39 -11.79 8.95
C ASN A 288 12.79 -11.61 8.35
N SER A 289 13.84 -11.94 9.12
CA SER A 289 15.24 -11.83 8.69
C SER A 289 15.61 -12.79 7.53
N LEU A 290 14.87 -13.89 7.37
CA LEU A 290 15.09 -14.87 6.29
C LEU A 290 14.34 -14.52 5.00
N LEU A 291 13.52 -13.46 4.99
CA LEU A 291 12.73 -13.09 3.82
C LEU A 291 13.60 -12.81 2.59
N PRO A 292 14.74 -12.09 2.65
CA PRO A 292 15.59 -11.87 1.48
C PRO A 292 16.04 -13.16 0.82
N LEU A 293 16.47 -14.15 1.62
CA LEU A 293 16.91 -15.46 1.10
C LEU A 293 15.75 -16.23 0.45
N ARG A 294 14.54 -16.20 1.04
CA ARG A 294 13.35 -16.82 0.46
C ARG A 294 12.96 -16.20 -0.87
N LEU A 295 13.03 -14.88 -0.98
CA LEU A 295 12.74 -14.16 -2.22
C LEU A 295 13.77 -14.48 -3.31
N LEU A 296 15.05 -14.52 -2.97
CA LEU A 296 16.13 -14.92 -3.89
C LEU A 296 15.90 -16.35 -4.39
N TRP A 297 15.67 -17.30 -3.47
CA TRP A 297 15.36 -18.68 -3.83
C TRP A 297 14.16 -18.75 -4.79
N LYS A 298 13.07 -18.05 -4.48
CA LYS A 298 11.87 -18.06 -5.31
C LYS A 298 12.10 -17.46 -6.69
N LYS A 299 12.98 -16.45 -6.81
CA LYS A 299 13.40 -15.90 -8.11
C LYS A 299 14.14 -16.94 -8.96
N TRP A 300 14.93 -17.82 -8.34
CA TRP A 300 15.72 -18.82 -9.06
C TRP A 300 14.90 -20.02 -9.51
N VAL A 301 13.90 -20.40 -8.73
CA VAL A 301 13.04 -21.57 -8.98
C VAL A 301 11.86 -21.25 -9.92
N ASN A 302 11.48 -19.97 -10.06
CA ASN A 302 10.49 -19.52 -11.04
C ASN A 302 11.17 -19.19 -12.34
#